data_fac7648590f5825abb0e8b39357d2ff9
#
_entry.id   fac7648590f5825abb0e8b39357d2ff9
#
_cell.length_a   1.000
_cell.length_b   1.000
_cell.length_c   1.000
_cell.angle_alpha   90.00
_cell.angle_beta   90.00
_cell.angle_gamma   90.00
#
_symmetry.space_group_name_H-M   'P 1'
#
loop_
_entity.id
_entity.type
_entity.pdbx_description
1 polymer ?
#
loop_
_entity_poly.entity_id
_entity_poly.type
_entity_poly.pdbx_seq_one_letter_code
_entity_poly.pdbx_strand_id
1 'polypeptide(L)'
;LVTAFDGYTATLYPMTADLSPATGHAVTGRVLALANTNGDLAGDTFTVRNCDVVIADEVVATTNNDGCFTIPSLPAGEYTATLRYAYGYDRTVTFTVADSDLDLGDLGMIVCNFDKDAYINSADYAVYYASSGSQSGEADYNKFCDFNHDGYVNASDYALYSAFSGCDLSSFSYENN
;
A
#
# COMPACT_ATOMS: atom_id res chain seq x y z
N LEU A 1 -15.05 -49.70 -7.09
CA LEU A 1 -14.91 -50.86 -6.18
C LEU A 1 -13.46 -51.31 -6.25
N VAL A 2 -12.67 -51.09 -5.23
CA VAL A 2 -11.35 -51.67 -5.11
C VAL A 2 -11.47 -52.77 -4.06
N THR A 3 -11.38 -54.00 -4.45
CA THR A 3 -11.32 -55.15 -3.54
C THR A 3 -9.88 -55.28 -3.05
N ALA A 4 -9.68 -55.07 -1.79
CA ALA A 4 -8.41 -55.40 -1.13
C ALA A 4 -8.30 -56.93 -0.95
N PHE A 5 -7.07 -57.44 -1.04
CA PHE A 5 -6.73 -58.83 -1.25
C PHE A 5 -6.74 -59.71 0.02
N ASP A 6 -7.26 -59.26 1.14
CA ASP A 6 -7.16 -59.95 2.46
C ASP A 6 -8.45 -59.96 3.28
N GLY A 7 -9.60 -59.76 2.64
CA GLY A 7 -10.89 -59.91 3.30
C GLY A 7 -11.29 -58.80 4.27
N TYR A 8 -10.56 -57.69 4.35
CA TYR A 8 -10.97 -56.53 5.08
C TYR A 8 -11.86 -55.62 4.23
N THR A 9 -13.09 -55.39 4.65
CA THR A 9 -13.97 -54.37 4.08
C THR A 9 -13.52 -52.98 4.55
N ALA A 10 -12.90 -52.21 3.65
CA ALA A 10 -12.68 -50.79 3.92
C ALA A 10 -14.01 -50.04 3.77
N THR A 11 -14.53 -49.53 4.85
CA THR A 11 -15.66 -48.59 4.83
C THR A 11 -15.14 -47.23 4.36
N LEU A 12 -15.42 -46.88 3.11
CA LEU A 12 -15.20 -45.53 2.59
C LEU A 12 -16.22 -44.61 3.28
N TYR A 13 -15.79 -43.84 4.24
CA TYR A 13 -16.56 -42.68 4.68
C TYR A 13 -16.55 -41.67 3.52
N PRO A 14 -17.72 -41.18 3.07
CA PRO A 14 -17.73 -40.08 2.13
C PRO A 14 -17.08 -38.86 2.86
N MET A 15 -15.86 -38.51 2.48
CA MET A 15 -15.36 -37.16 2.75
C MET A 15 -16.21 -36.22 1.88
N THR A 16 -17.25 -35.69 2.43
CA THR A 16 -17.85 -34.48 1.90
C THR A 16 -16.86 -33.37 2.18
N ALA A 17 -15.92 -33.13 1.23
CA ALA A 17 -15.27 -31.84 1.21
C ALA A 17 -16.40 -30.84 1.01
N ASP A 18 -16.58 -29.96 1.97
CA ASP A 18 -17.45 -28.81 1.81
C ASP A 18 -16.81 -27.94 0.72
N LEU A 19 -17.32 -28.10 -0.51
CA LEU A 19 -16.90 -27.34 -1.68
C LEU A 19 -17.68 -26.02 -1.77
N SER A 20 -18.31 -25.56 -0.69
CA SER A 20 -18.80 -24.20 -0.63
C SER A 20 -17.62 -23.28 -0.93
N PRO A 21 -17.74 -22.38 -1.94
CA PRO A 21 -16.69 -21.40 -2.15
C PRO A 21 -16.51 -20.64 -0.84
N ALA A 22 -15.27 -20.56 -0.36
CA ALA A 22 -14.97 -19.77 0.83
C ALA A 22 -15.57 -18.37 0.61
N THR A 23 -16.49 -17.96 1.46
CA THR A 23 -17.06 -16.63 1.41
C THR A 23 -15.93 -15.65 1.73
N GLY A 24 -15.55 -14.84 0.74
CA GLY A 24 -14.55 -13.81 0.97
C GLY A 24 -15.18 -12.59 1.63
N HIS A 25 -14.37 -11.86 2.36
CA HIS A 25 -14.71 -10.62 3.03
C HIS A 25 -14.00 -9.45 2.37
N ALA A 26 -14.64 -8.29 2.36
CA ALA A 26 -14.01 -7.08 1.84
C ALA A 26 -12.92 -6.60 2.80
N VAL A 27 -11.80 -6.13 2.23
CA VAL A 27 -10.74 -5.45 2.98
C VAL A 27 -10.59 -4.05 2.43
N THR A 28 -10.72 -3.06 3.31
CA THR A 28 -10.59 -1.64 2.97
C THR A 28 -9.43 -1.01 3.71
N GLY A 29 -8.98 0.15 3.22
CA GLY A 29 -8.00 0.98 3.88
C GLY A 29 -7.76 2.26 3.10
N ARG A 30 -7.01 3.18 3.68
CA ARG A 30 -6.62 4.45 3.07
C ARG A 30 -5.12 4.66 3.21
N VAL A 31 -4.45 5.10 2.15
CA VAL A 31 -3.01 5.40 2.15
C VAL A 31 -2.79 6.90 2.16
N LEU A 32 -2.05 7.39 3.15
CA LEU A 32 -1.69 8.78 3.34
C LEU A 32 -0.17 8.95 3.38
N ALA A 33 0.32 10.13 2.99
CA ALA A 33 1.73 10.43 3.16
C ALA A 33 2.09 10.56 4.65
N LEU A 34 3.28 10.11 5.01
CA LEU A 34 3.87 10.37 6.33
C LEU A 34 4.40 11.81 6.39
N ALA A 35 4.21 12.47 7.53
CA ALA A 35 4.72 13.80 7.82
C ALA A 35 6.18 13.80 8.31
N ASN A 36 6.63 12.70 8.88
CA ASN A 36 7.95 12.58 9.49
C ASN A 36 8.37 11.12 9.70
N THR A 37 9.58 10.93 10.19
CA THR A 37 10.17 9.61 10.48
C THR A 37 9.61 8.94 11.74
N ASN A 38 8.79 9.62 12.54
CA ASN A 38 8.11 9.02 13.70
C ASN A 38 6.81 8.30 13.33
N GLY A 39 6.40 8.40 12.05
CA GLY A 39 5.21 7.75 11.56
C GLY A 39 3.93 8.60 11.59
N ASP A 40 4.02 9.88 11.96
CA ASP A 40 2.85 10.76 11.95
C ASP A 40 2.35 10.97 10.51
N LEU A 41 1.02 10.95 10.32
CA LEU A 41 0.40 11.21 9.04
C LEU A 41 0.41 12.71 8.71
N ALA A 42 0.61 13.06 7.43
CA ALA A 42 0.68 14.45 6.98
C ALA A 42 -0.70 15.16 6.98
N GLY A 43 -1.79 14.39 7.08
CA GLY A 43 -3.16 14.85 7.12
C GLY A 43 -3.99 14.40 5.91
N ASP A 44 -5.29 14.66 5.98
CA ASP A 44 -6.30 14.11 5.07
C ASP A 44 -6.16 14.55 3.61
N THR A 45 -5.46 15.64 3.33
CA THR A 45 -5.22 16.13 1.96
C THR A 45 -4.01 15.46 1.28
N PHE A 46 -3.11 14.84 2.05
CA PHE A 46 -1.92 14.19 1.54
C PHE A 46 -2.17 12.70 1.21
N THR A 47 -3.15 12.47 0.35
CA THR A 47 -3.57 11.12 -0.07
C THR A 47 -2.58 10.53 -1.08
N VAL A 48 -2.24 9.24 -0.92
CA VAL A 48 -1.41 8.53 -1.89
C VAL A 48 -2.30 7.87 -2.93
N ARG A 49 -2.35 8.47 -4.12
CA ARG A 49 -3.19 8.05 -5.26
C ARG A 49 -2.42 7.09 -6.17
N ASN A 50 -3.14 6.15 -6.79
CA ASN A 50 -2.55 5.16 -7.69
C ASN A 50 -1.42 4.34 -7.01
N CYS A 51 -1.58 4.06 -5.73
CA CYS A 51 -0.76 3.12 -4.99
C CYS A 51 -1.35 1.72 -5.17
N ASP A 52 -0.56 0.79 -5.67
CA ASP A 52 -0.98 -0.59 -5.84
C ASP A 52 -0.91 -1.34 -4.51
N VAL A 53 -1.95 -2.11 -4.23
CA VAL A 53 -2.01 -3.09 -3.13
C VAL A 53 -1.72 -4.46 -3.74
N VAL A 54 -0.57 -5.04 -3.38
CA VAL A 54 -0.04 -6.26 -4.00
C VAL A 54 -0.07 -7.39 -2.97
N ILE A 55 -0.70 -8.52 -3.31
CA ILE A 55 -0.68 -9.76 -2.51
C ILE A 55 -0.20 -10.89 -3.42
N ALA A 56 0.77 -11.68 -2.98
CA ALA A 56 1.34 -12.79 -3.74
C ALA A 56 1.77 -12.39 -5.17
N ASP A 57 2.41 -11.22 -5.29
CA ASP A 57 2.86 -10.61 -6.55
C ASP A 57 1.75 -10.17 -7.53
N GLU A 58 0.48 -10.25 -7.13
CA GLU A 58 -0.65 -9.76 -7.91
C GLU A 58 -1.20 -8.44 -7.35
N VAL A 59 -1.53 -7.49 -8.23
CA VAL A 59 -2.22 -6.25 -7.86
C VAL A 59 -3.69 -6.59 -7.61
N VAL A 60 -4.11 -6.54 -6.35
CA VAL A 60 -5.47 -6.87 -5.92
C VAL A 60 -6.37 -5.66 -5.75
N ALA A 61 -5.78 -4.48 -5.60
CA ALA A 61 -6.46 -3.19 -5.56
C ALA A 61 -5.49 -2.05 -5.89
N THR A 62 -6.02 -0.87 -6.19
CA THR A 62 -5.24 0.36 -6.37
C THR A 62 -5.98 1.51 -5.69
N THR A 63 -5.28 2.42 -5.03
CA THR A 63 -5.90 3.55 -4.34
C THR A 63 -6.50 4.55 -5.31
N ASN A 64 -7.66 5.07 -4.95
CA ASN A 64 -8.37 6.13 -5.67
C ASN A 64 -7.82 7.54 -5.34
N ASN A 65 -8.53 8.60 -5.77
CA ASN A 65 -8.14 9.98 -5.52
C ASN A 65 -8.17 10.39 -4.03
N ASP A 66 -8.90 9.67 -3.21
CA ASP A 66 -8.98 9.91 -1.77
C ASP A 66 -7.98 9.03 -1.00
N GLY A 67 -7.10 8.32 -1.70
CA GLY A 67 -6.15 7.36 -1.15
C GLY A 67 -6.78 6.05 -0.68
N CYS A 68 -8.10 5.86 -0.89
CA CYS A 68 -8.82 4.69 -0.44
C CYS A 68 -8.68 3.52 -1.43
N PHE A 69 -8.61 2.31 -0.89
CA PHE A 69 -8.67 1.07 -1.67
C PHE A 69 -9.69 0.10 -1.10
N THR A 70 -10.14 -0.82 -1.94
CA THR A 70 -11.01 -1.93 -1.55
C THR A 70 -10.57 -3.19 -2.29
N ILE A 71 -10.27 -4.24 -1.53
CA ILE A 71 -10.14 -5.60 -2.03
C ILE A 71 -11.51 -6.25 -1.83
N PRO A 72 -12.24 -6.58 -2.89
CA PRO A 72 -13.67 -6.90 -2.77
C PRO A 72 -13.95 -8.22 -2.06
N SER A 73 -13.01 -9.16 -2.10
CA SER A 73 -13.21 -10.48 -1.50
C SER A 73 -11.88 -11.17 -1.24
N LEU A 74 -11.57 -11.41 0.03
CA LEU A 74 -10.50 -12.31 0.47
C LEU A 74 -11.09 -13.36 1.41
N PRO A 75 -10.77 -14.65 1.24
CA PRO A 75 -11.12 -15.70 2.21
C PRO A 75 -10.54 -15.39 3.59
N ALA A 76 -11.10 -16.00 4.64
CA ALA A 76 -10.50 -15.93 5.98
C ALA A 76 -9.07 -16.50 5.95
N GLY A 77 -8.12 -15.78 6.54
CA GLY A 77 -6.70 -16.15 6.53
C GLY A 77 -5.77 -15.00 6.91
N GLU A 78 -4.49 -15.29 7.00
CA GLU A 78 -3.43 -14.30 7.20
C GLU A 78 -2.87 -13.88 5.85
N TYR A 79 -2.67 -12.58 5.69
CA TYR A 79 -2.20 -11.97 4.45
C TYR A 79 -1.06 -11.00 4.71
N THR A 80 -0.16 -10.92 3.75
CA THR A 80 0.84 -9.87 3.65
C THR A 80 0.62 -9.13 2.35
N ALA A 81 0.28 -7.85 2.44
CA ALA A 81 0.16 -6.95 1.31
C ALA A 81 1.36 -6.02 1.24
N THR A 82 1.81 -5.71 0.04
CA THR A 82 2.78 -4.64 -0.23
C THR A 82 2.05 -3.47 -0.87
N LEU A 83 2.10 -2.31 -0.24
CA LEU A 83 1.70 -1.03 -0.82
C LEU A 83 2.86 -0.54 -1.69
N ARG A 84 2.60 -0.41 -3.00
CA ARG A 84 3.62 -0.05 -3.99
C ARG A 84 3.22 1.23 -4.71
N TYR A 85 3.95 2.30 -4.44
CA TYR A 85 3.77 3.59 -5.10
C TYR A 85 4.98 3.94 -5.95
N ALA A 86 4.75 4.50 -7.14
CA ALA A 86 5.81 4.74 -8.12
C ALA A 86 6.95 5.62 -7.58
N TYR A 87 6.65 6.55 -6.69
CA TYR A 87 7.58 7.54 -6.14
C TYR A 87 7.67 7.49 -4.61
N GLY A 88 7.41 6.31 -4.03
CA GLY A 88 7.45 6.08 -2.60
C GLY A 88 8.33 4.92 -2.21
N TYR A 89 8.52 4.76 -0.92
CA TYR A 89 9.17 3.58 -0.35
C TYR A 89 8.12 2.54 -0.03
N ASP A 90 8.23 1.34 -0.61
CA ASP A 90 7.22 0.29 -0.51
C ASP A 90 6.99 -0.10 0.96
N ARG A 91 5.70 -0.25 1.34
CA ARG A 91 5.30 -0.63 2.69
C ARG A 91 4.68 -2.01 2.70
N THR A 92 5.14 -2.87 3.61
CA THR A 92 4.52 -4.16 3.88
C THR A 92 3.53 -4.03 5.03
N VAL A 93 2.34 -4.61 4.87
CA VAL A 93 1.27 -4.65 5.89
C VAL A 93 0.83 -6.09 6.05
N THR A 94 0.85 -6.60 7.29
CA THR A 94 0.33 -7.93 7.62
C THR A 94 -1.00 -7.80 8.34
N PHE A 95 -2.01 -8.57 7.93
CA PHE A 95 -3.35 -8.53 8.53
C PHE A 95 -4.04 -9.90 8.47
N THR A 96 -5.04 -10.08 9.30
CA THR A 96 -5.85 -11.30 9.34
C THR A 96 -7.29 -10.97 8.94
N VAL A 97 -7.79 -11.65 7.91
CA VAL A 97 -9.21 -11.66 7.56
C VAL A 97 -9.89 -12.77 8.36
N ALA A 98 -10.86 -12.40 9.19
CA ALA A 98 -11.70 -13.33 9.95
C ALA A 98 -13.04 -13.58 9.21
N ASP A 99 -14.14 -13.71 9.94
CA ASP A 99 -15.47 -13.99 9.40
C ASP A 99 -16.29 -12.71 9.11
N SER A 100 -15.61 -11.58 8.86
CA SER A 100 -16.24 -10.29 8.56
C SER A 100 -15.31 -9.40 7.73
N ASP A 101 -15.90 -8.38 7.12
CA ASP A 101 -15.15 -7.32 6.43
C ASP A 101 -14.17 -6.65 7.39
N LEU A 102 -13.00 -6.27 6.87
CA LEU A 102 -11.91 -5.68 7.61
C LEU A 102 -11.58 -4.28 7.07
N ASP A 103 -11.48 -3.31 7.97
CA ASP A 103 -10.92 -2.00 7.68
C ASP A 103 -9.53 -1.88 8.32
N LEU A 104 -8.51 -1.66 7.49
CA LEU A 104 -7.13 -1.47 7.91
C LEU A 104 -6.85 -0.03 8.41
N GLY A 105 -7.84 0.87 8.25
CA GLY A 105 -7.71 2.28 8.60
C GLY A 105 -6.71 3.03 7.73
N ASP A 106 -6.06 4.04 8.32
CA ASP A 106 -5.09 4.90 7.64
C ASP A 106 -3.68 4.30 7.71
N LEU A 107 -3.07 4.13 6.55
CA LEU A 107 -1.75 3.54 6.37
C LEU A 107 -0.77 4.61 5.86
N GLY A 108 0.24 4.95 6.67
CA GLY A 108 1.24 5.95 6.29
C GLY A 108 2.24 5.43 5.26
N MET A 109 2.70 6.28 4.33
CA MET A 109 3.69 5.94 3.31
C MET A 109 4.66 7.09 3.04
N ILE A 110 5.94 6.80 2.82
CA ILE A 110 6.93 7.79 2.33
C ILE A 110 6.73 7.97 0.83
N VAL A 111 6.57 9.23 0.37
CA VAL A 111 6.15 9.55 -1.01
C VAL A 111 7.17 10.32 -1.84
N CYS A 112 8.37 10.59 -1.32
CA CYS A 112 9.36 11.44 -1.98
C CYS A 112 10.62 10.70 -2.44
N ASN A 113 10.54 9.39 -2.67
CA ASN A 113 11.62 8.55 -3.20
C ASN A 113 11.43 8.40 -4.72
N PHE A 114 11.95 9.35 -5.48
CA PHE A 114 11.68 9.45 -6.93
C PHE A 114 12.52 8.48 -7.76
N ASP A 115 13.71 8.10 -7.32
CA ASP A 115 14.58 7.16 -8.02
C ASP A 115 14.49 5.72 -7.47
N LYS A 116 13.67 5.52 -6.42
CA LYS A 116 13.41 4.20 -5.81
C LYS A 116 14.67 3.54 -5.22
N ASP A 117 15.67 4.32 -4.85
CA ASP A 117 16.82 3.82 -4.14
C ASP A 117 16.56 3.73 -2.62
N ALA A 118 17.59 3.44 -1.83
CA ALA A 118 17.46 3.31 -0.37
C ALA A 118 17.58 4.66 0.38
N TYR A 119 17.63 5.79 -0.31
CA TYR A 119 17.91 7.08 0.30
C TYR A 119 16.97 8.18 -0.22
N ILE A 120 16.55 9.08 0.67
CA ILE A 120 15.96 10.36 0.26
C ILE A 120 17.08 11.39 0.25
N ASN A 121 17.53 11.78 -0.93
CA ASN A 121 18.76 12.57 -1.08
C ASN A 121 18.65 13.66 -2.17
N SER A 122 19.79 14.13 -2.67
CA SER A 122 19.85 15.19 -3.68
C SER A 122 19.29 14.78 -5.05
N ALA A 123 19.23 13.49 -5.37
CA ALA A 123 18.62 13.01 -6.61
C ALA A 123 17.10 13.21 -6.58
N ASP A 124 16.46 12.87 -5.44
CA ASP A 124 15.04 13.13 -5.22
C ASP A 124 14.74 14.63 -5.19
N TYR A 125 15.62 15.40 -4.51
CA TYR A 125 15.49 16.86 -4.47
C TYR A 125 15.52 17.48 -5.86
N ALA A 126 16.36 17.00 -6.76
CA ALA A 126 16.45 17.53 -8.13
C ALA A 126 15.12 17.39 -8.88
N VAL A 127 14.40 16.28 -8.68
CA VAL A 127 13.07 16.07 -9.27
C VAL A 127 12.05 17.06 -8.69
N TYR A 128 12.02 17.21 -7.35
CA TYR A 128 11.15 18.17 -6.69
C TYR A 128 11.48 19.61 -7.13
N TYR A 129 12.77 19.98 -7.10
CA TYR A 129 13.23 21.33 -7.40
C TYR A 129 12.89 21.78 -8.83
N ALA A 130 12.96 20.85 -9.79
CA ALA A 130 12.61 21.13 -11.18
C ALA A 130 11.14 21.56 -11.36
N SER A 131 10.28 21.22 -10.42
CA SER A 131 8.85 21.57 -10.42
C SER A 131 8.48 22.62 -9.35
N SER A 132 9.41 23.01 -8.50
CA SER A 132 9.14 23.92 -7.39
C SER A 132 8.72 25.30 -7.86
N GLY A 133 7.59 25.79 -7.34
CA GLY A 133 6.99 27.08 -7.72
C GLY A 133 6.01 27.00 -8.87
N SER A 134 5.86 25.83 -9.51
CA SER A 134 4.94 25.64 -10.63
C SER A 134 3.49 25.38 -10.18
N GLN A 135 2.55 25.57 -11.11
CA GLN A 135 1.15 25.25 -10.93
C GLN A 135 0.63 24.34 -12.05
N SER A 136 -0.47 23.66 -11.76
CA SER A 136 -1.13 22.75 -12.71
C SER A 136 -1.44 23.45 -14.04
N GLY A 137 -0.99 22.86 -15.14
CA GLY A 137 -1.09 23.39 -16.48
C GLY A 137 0.18 24.05 -17.00
N GLU A 138 1.18 24.31 -16.17
CA GLU A 138 2.51 24.78 -16.60
C GLU A 138 3.40 23.62 -17.06
N ALA A 139 4.39 23.93 -17.91
CA ALA A 139 5.22 22.92 -18.55
C ALA A 139 6.16 22.18 -17.60
N ASP A 140 6.54 22.82 -16.50
CA ASP A 140 7.41 22.32 -15.45
C ASP A 140 6.65 21.72 -14.26
N TYR A 141 5.30 21.76 -14.27
CA TYR A 141 4.48 21.14 -13.23
C TYR A 141 4.58 19.62 -13.28
N ASN A 142 5.06 19.06 -12.18
CA ASN A 142 5.06 17.63 -11.95
C ASN A 142 4.04 17.27 -10.84
N LYS A 143 2.93 16.69 -11.25
CA LYS A 143 1.85 16.28 -10.33
C LYS A 143 2.29 15.31 -9.21
N PHE A 144 3.45 14.68 -9.35
CA PHE A 144 4.00 13.76 -8.35
C PHE A 144 4.83 14.49 -7.28
N CYS A 145 5.09 15.79 -7.48
CA CYS A 145 5.67 16.68 -6.50
C CYS A 145 4.62 17.51 -5.74
N ASP A 146 3.37 17.54 -6.22
CA ASP A 146 2.19 18.14 -5.59
C ASP A 146 1.55 17.07 -4.68
N PHE A 147 2.09 16.93 -3.47
CA PHE A 147 1.71 15.84 -2.56
C PHE A 147 0.34 16.04 -1.91
N ASN A 148 -0.11 17.29 -1.74
CA ASN A 148 -1.43 17.61 -1.19
C ASN A 148 -2.50 17.77 -2.28
N HIS A 149 -2.11 17.70 -3.54
CA HIS A 149 -2.97 17.79 -4.71
C HIS A 149 -3.76 19.09 -4.82
N ASP A 150 -3.20 20.23 -4.33
CA ASP A 150 -3.83 21.55 -4.41
C ASP A 150 -3.61 22.25 -5.77
N GLY A 151 -2.81 21.65 -6.63
CA GLY A 151 -2.49 22.16 -7.96
C GLY A 151 -1.24 23.03 -8.00
N TYR A 152 -0.49 23.11 -6.89
CA TYR A 152 0.74 23.88 -6.79
C TYR A 152 1.86 23.01 -6.19
N VAL A 153 3.08 23.13 -6.70
CA VAL A 153 4.27 22.56 -6.06
C VAL A 153 4.93 23.65 -5.25
N ASN A 154 4.74 23.64 -3.94
CA ASN A 154 5.08 24.75 -3.06
C ASN A 154 5.68 24.30 -1.70
N ALA A 155 5.69 25.21 -0.72
CA ALA A 155 6.27 24.95 0.59
C ALA A 155 5.57 23.83 1.39
N SER A 156 4.27 23.59 1.13
CA SER A 156 3.54 22.48 1.79
C SER A 156 4.08 21.13 1.35
N ASP A 157 4.38 21.00 0.06
CA ASP A 157 4.97 19.77 -0.52
C ASP A 157 6.43 19.63 -0.11
N TYR A 158 7.17 20.75 -0.09
CA TYR A 158 8.56 20.75 0.38
C TYR A 158 8.69 20.23 1.81
N ALA A 159 7.70 20.50 2.66
CA ALA A 159 7.72 20.05 4.05
C ALA A 159 7.82 18.52 4.13
N LEU A 160 7.09 17.78 3.26
CA LEU A 160 7.17 16.32 3.21
C LEU A 160 8.55 15.84 2.74
N TYR A 161 9.07 16.42 1.66
CA TYR A 161 10.42 16.07 1.21
C TYR A 161 11.46 16.34 2.29
N SER A 162 11.43 17.53 2.91
CA SER A 162 12.44 17.95 3.89
C SER A 162 12.43 17.10 5.16
N ALA A 163 11.27 16.55 5.54
CA ALA A 163 11.12 15.68 6.70
C ALA A 163 11.88 14.34 6.56
N PHE A 164 12.10 13.89 5.33
CA PHE A 164 12.81 12.64 5.03
C PHE A 164 14.18 12.88 4.38
N SER A 165 14.55 14.11 4.09
CA SER A 165 15.83 14.44 3.44
C SER A 165 17.02 13.93 4.27
N GLY A 166 17.89 13.14 3.65
CA GLY A 166 19.03 12.49 4.28
C GLY A 166 18.71 11.16 4.97
N CYS A 167 17.45 10.67 4.88
CA CYS A 167 17.08 9.39 5.48
C CYS A 167 17.66 8.21 4.67
N ASP A 168 18.20 7.24 5.40
CA ASP A 168 18.48 5.90 4.93
C ASP A 168 17.25 5.04 5.16
N LEU A 169 16.53 4.73 4.08
CA LEU A 169 15.28 3.98 4.11
C LEU A 169 15.50 2.48 4.38
N SER A 170 16.73 1.97 4.21
CA SER A 170 17.05 0.58 4.51
C SER A 170 16.91 0.25 6.00
N SER A 171 17.04 1.28 6.85
CA SER A 171 16.85 1.20 8.30
C SER A 171 15.47 1.67 8.77
N PHE A 172 14.62 2.18 7.87
CA PHE A 172 13.29 2.68 8.20
C PHE A 172 12.30 1.52 8.38
N SER A 173 11.52 1.56 9.45
CA SER A 173 10.46 0.59 9.72
C SER A 173 9.11 1.30 9.87
N TYR A 174 8.09 0.73 9.24
CA TYR A 174 6.70 1.18 9.39
C TYR A 174 6.00 0.59 10.64
N GLU A 175 6.71 -0.13 11.52
CA GLU A 175 6.12 -0.95 12.60
C GLU A 175 5.42 -0.16 13.71
N ASN A 176 5.47 1.16 13.69
CA ASN A 176 4.88 2.00 14.73
C ASN A 176 3.61 2.76 14.29
N ASN A 177 2.95 2.32 13.20
CA ASN A 177 1.74 2.97 12.68
C ASN A 177 0.62 1.97 12.42
#